data_2f4f4f56692c21483ee366d0dbe1b6f1
#
_entry.id   2f4f4f56692c21483ee366d0dbe1b6f1
#
_cell.length_a   1.000
_cell.length_b   1.000
_cell.length_c   1.000
_cell.angle_alpha   90.00
_cell.angle_beta   90.00
_cell.angle_gamma   90.00
#
_symmetry.space_group_name_H-M   'P 1'
#
loop_
_entity.id
_entity.type
_entity.pdbx_description
1 polymer ?
#
loop_
_entity_poly.entity_id
_entity_poly.type
_entity_poly.pdbx_seq_one_letter_code
_entity_poly.pdbx_strand_id
1 'polypeptide(L)'
;MCATADNPPLMGWSSWNTYGFQINDSVIKAQADVMVALGFKDCGYNHINIDDGYFGGRDPQTGELLIHPTRFPNGLKPVVNYIHLLGMKAGIYSDAGHNTCGNYHGGDKLGEGVGLYEHDQEDCDFFFKECGFDFIKVDFCGGVDYHNSEKLNLDEEKRYRAIAKAIENTGR
;
A
#
# COMPACT_ATOMS: atom_id res chain seq x y z
N MET A 1 4.65 -8.03 20.35
CA MET A 1 5.68 -7.30 21.16
C MET A 1 5.21 -5.86 21.30
N CYS A 2 5.11 -5.31 22.51
CA CYS A 2 4.88 -3.87 22.66
C CYS A 2 6.04 -3.12 22.02
N ALA A 3 5.72 -2.11 21.21
CA ALA A 3 6.71 -1.18 20.69
C ALA A 3 7.51 -0.61 21.87
N THR A 4 8.81 -0.75 21.84
CA THR A 4 9.68 -0.09 22.80
C THR A 4 9.61 1.42 22.57
N ALA A 5 9.75 2.23 23.63
CA ALA A 5 9.65 3.69 23.60
C ALA A 5 10.67 4.39 22.65
N ASP A 6 11.52 3.61 22.00
CA ASP A 6 12.59 4.09 21.11
C ASP A 6 12.20 4.13 19.62
N ASN A 7 10.99 3.69 19.24
CA ASN A 7 10.51 3.79 17.86
C ASN A 7 9.55 4.97 17.70
N PRO A 8 10.00 6.09 17.13
CA PRO A 8 9.11 7.22 16.84
C PRO A 8 8.04 6.81 15.84
N PRO A 9 6.87 7.47 15.84
CA PRO A 9 5.87 7.27 14.78
C PRO A 9 6.50 7.49 13.40
N LEU A 10 5.98 6.78 12.39
CA LEU A 10 6.38 6.99 11.01
C LEU A 10 6.14 8.43 10.60
N MET A 11 7.15 9.07 10.04
CA MET A 11 7.09 10.44 9.55
C MET A 11 7.38 10.46 8.06
N GLY A 12 6.48 11.08 7.29
CA GLY A 12 6.61 11.10 5.84
C GLY A 12 5.41 11.71 5.16
N TRP A 13 5.29 11.44 3.87
CA TRP A 13 4.20 11.88 3.02
C TRP A 13 3.41 10.69 2.50
N SER A 14 2.09 10.84 2.39
CA SER A 14 1.18 9.86 1.80
C SER A 14 0.31 10.54 0.74
N SER A 15 0.04 9.83 -0.35
CA SER A 15 -0.59 10.41 -1.53
C SER A 15 -2.09 10.68 -1.39
N TRP A 16 -2.79 10.01 -0.48
CA TRP A 16 -4.26 10.00 -0.44
C TRP A 16 -4.91 11.38 -0.31
N ASN A 17 -4.51 12.15 0.69
CA ASN A 17 -5.20 13.41 1.01
C ASN A 17 -5.10 14.49 -0.09
N THR A 18 -4.09 14.39 -0.95
CA THR A 18 -3.88 15.35 -2.05
C THR A 18 -4.40 14.84 -3.38
N TYR A 19 -4.20 13.55 -3.66
CA TYR A 19 -4.44 13.00 -5.00
C TYR A 19 -5.56 11.95 -5.05
N GLY A 20 -6.02 11.43 -3.89
CA GLY A 20 -6.91 10.27 -3.87
C GLY A 20 -6.28 9.13 -4.66
N PHE A 21 -7.06 8.47 -5.49
CA PHE A 21 -6.57 7.42 -6.39
C PHE A 21 -5.99 7.97 -7.72
N GLN A 22 -5.86 9.30 -7.92
CA GLN A 22 -5.30 9.90 -9.14
C GLN A 22 -3.78 10.08 -9.04
N ILE A 23 -3.07 8.99 -8.75
CA ILE A 23 -1.63 8.95 -8.64
C ILE A 23 -0.99 8.25 -9.83
N ASN A 24 0.30 8.49 -10.03
CA ASN A 24 1.15 7.77 -10.97
C ASN A 24 2.62 7.79 -10.51
N ASP A 25 3.47 7.06 -11.20
CA ASP A 25 4.89 6.94 -10.87
C ASP A 25 5.62 8.30 -10.86
N SER A 26 5.27 9.19 -11.79
CA SER A 26 5.89 10.52 -11.90
C SER A 26 5.50 11.42 -10.72
N VAL A 27 4.23 11.38 -10.29
CA VAL A 27 3.78 12.13 -9.11
C VAL A 27 4.50 11.67 -7.85
N ILE A 28 4.60 10.35 -7.65
CA ILE A 28 5.28 9.80 -6.46
C ILE A 28 6.76 10.21 -6.43
N LYS A 29 7.46 10.08 -7.56
CA LYS A 29 8.88 10.47 -7.67
C LYS A 29 9.08 11.96 -7.41
N ALA A 30 8.23 12.82 -8.00
CA ALA A 30 8.30 14.27 -7.80
C ALA A 30 8.08 14.65 -6.32
N GLN A 31 7.17 13.99 -5.61
CA GLN A 31 6.98 14.24 -4.18
C GLN A 31 8.20 13.80 -3.36
N ALA A 32 8.83 12.68 -3.69
CA ALA A 32 10.07 12.26 -3.05
C ALA A 32 11.19 13.28 -3.25
N ASP A 33 11.36 13.80 -4.49
CA ASP A 33 12.33 14.85 -4.80
C ASP A 33 12.08 16.12 -3.98
N VAL A 34 10.84 16.58 -3.90
CA VAL A 34 10.46 17.76 -3.12
C VAL A 34 10.76 17.56 -1.63
N MET A 35 10.47 16.40 -1.06
CA MET A 35 10.77 16.08 0.35
C MET A 35 12.27 16.19 0.66
N VAL A 36 13.12 15.74 -0.27
CA VAL A 36 14.57 15.86 -0.15
C VAL A 36 15.01 17.32 -0.34
N ALA A 37 14.56 17.96 -1.43
CA ALA A 37 14.97 19.32 -1.79
C ALA A 37 14.62 20.37 -0.72
N LEU A 38 13.50 20.19 -0.01
CA LEU A 38 13.05 21.07 1.05
C LEU A 38 13.61 20.70 2.44
N GLY A 39 14.45 19.67 2.55
CA GLY A 39 15.09 19.26 3.80
C GLY A 39 14.18 18.48 4.76
N PHE A 40 12.98 18.07 4.34
CA PHE A 40 12.10 17.28 5.19
C PHE A 40 12.72 15.95 5.60
N LYS A 41 13.45 15.30 4.69
CA LYS A 41 14.20 14.08 4.98
C LYS A 41 15.17 14.26 6.15
N ASP A 42 15.93 15.36 6.18
CA ASP A 42 16.92 15.63 7.22
C ASP A 42 16.27 15.95 8.58
N CYS A 43 14.99 16.34 8.56
CA CYS A 43 14.16 16.50 9.75
C CYS A 43 13.45 15.20 10.19
N GLY A 44 13.75 14.05 9.55
CA GLY A 44 13.18 12.75 9.91
C GLY A 44 11.91 12.34 9.14
N TYR A 45 11.40 13.19 8.23
CA TYR A 45 10.29 12.83 7.34
C TYR A 45 10.83 12.02 6.17
N ASN A 46 11.11 10.76 6.39
CA ASN A 46 11.86 9.91 5.47
C ASN A 46 11.06 8.80 4.81
N HIS A 47 9.73 8.81 4.92
CA HIS A 47 8.85 7.85 4.28
C HIS A 47 8.03 8.49 3.15
N ILE A 48 7.92 7.81 2.02
CA ILE A 48 7.01 8.11 0.91
C ILE A 48 6.04 6.95 0.80
N ASN A 49 4.77 7.19 1.12
CA ASN A 49 3.72 6.18 1.07
C ASN A 49 2.87 6.33 -0.21
N ILE A 50 2.89 5.29 -1.04
CA ILE A 50 1.98 5.13 -2.17
C ILE A 50 0.66 4.62 -1.61
N ASP A 51 -0.35 5.48 -1.54
CA ASP A 51 -1.67 5.13 -1.06
C ASP A 51 -2.51 4.49 -2.18
N ASP A 52 -3.82 4.37 -2.04
CA ASP A 52 -4.72 3.76 -3.01
C ASP A 52 -4.61 4.37 -4.42
N GLY A 53 -4.93 3.59 -5.45
CA GLY A 53 -4.94 4.03 -6.85
C GLY A 53 -3.88 3.39 -7.75
N TYR A 54 -3.05 2.51 -7.25
CA TYR A 54 -2.04 1.79 -8.06
C TYR A 54 -2.55 0.44 -8.59
N PHE A 55 -3.69 -0.02 -8.15
CA PHE A 55 -4.27 -1.31 -8.51
C PHE A 55 -4.72 -1.39 -9.97
N GLY A 56 -4.49 -2.52 -10.60
CA GLY A 56 -4.96 -2.89 -11.94
C GLY A 56 -6.01 -4.00 -11.94
N GLY A 57 -6.49 -4.39 -10.76
CA GLY A 57 -7.34 -5.56 -10.55
C GLY A 57 -6.52 -6.79 -10.17
N ARG A 58 -7.11 -7.98 -10.29
CA ARG A 58 -6.42 -9.27 -10.15
C ARG A 58 -6.55 -10.09 -11.43
N ASP A 59 -5.54 -10.88 -11.72
CA ASP A 59 -5.59 -11.86 -12.80
C ASP A 59 -6.66 -12.91 -12.46
N PRO A 60 -7.67 -13.12 -13.33
CA PRO A 60 -8.78 -14.02 -13.03
C PRO A 60 -8.40 -15.51 -13.04
N GLN A 61 -7.21 -15.86 -13.53
CA GLN A 61 -6.76 -17.25 -13.60
C GLN A 61 -5.80 -17.59 -12.46
N THR A 62 -4.92 -16.65 -12.09
CA THR A 62 -3.89 -16.87 -11.09
C THR A 62 -4.20 -16.23 -9.73
N GLY A 63 -5.08 -15.21 -9.68
CA GLY A 63 -5.34 -14.40 -8.50
C GLY A 63 -4.26 -13.35 -8.23
N GLU A 64 -3.20 -13.28 -9.05
CA GLU A 64 -2.11 -12.34 -8.88
C GLU A 64 -2.58 -10.89 -8.94
N LEU A 65 -2.03 -10.05 -8.07
CA LEU A 65 -2.32 -8.62 -8.06
C LEU A 65 -1.72 -7.94 -9.28
N LEU A 66 -2.56 -7.26 -10.05
CA LEU A 66 -2.13 -6.49 -11.21
C LEU A 66 -1.91 -5.03 -10.83
N ILE A 67 -0.89 -4.43 -11.44
CA ILE A 67 -0.57 -3.02 -11.25
C ILE A 67 -1.14 -2.20 -12.41
N HIS A 68 -1.68 -1.02 -12.10
CA HIS A 68 -2.36 -0.16 -13.07
C HIS A 68 -1.43 0.21 -14.26
N PRO A 69 -1.73 -0.25 -15.48
CA PRO A 69 -0.77 -0.22 -16.59
C PRO A 69 -0.43 1.19 -17.10
N THR A 70 -1.33 2.15 -16.88
CA THR A 70 -1.09 3.55 -17.30
C THR A 70 -0.46 4.38 -16.19
N ARG A 71 -0.87 4.18 -14.94
CA ARG A 71 -0.35 4.94 -13.79
C ARG A 71 1.07 4.49 -13.42
N PHE A 72 1.32 3.19 -13.48
CA PHE A 72 2.61 2.57 -13.15
C PHE A 72 3.04 1.61 -14.27
N PRO A 73 3.38 2.13 -15.46
CA PRO A 73 3.60 1.31 -16.66
C PRO A 73 4.79 0.34 -16.54
N ASN A 74 5.71 0.60 -15.62
CA ASN A 74 6.86 -0.26 -15.34
C ASN A 74 6.72 -1.00 -14.00
N GLY A 75 5.52 -1.06 -13.42
CA GLY A 75 5.25 -1.62 -12.11
C GLY A 75 5.75 -0.73 -10.96
N LEU A 76 5.68 -1.27 -9.74
CA LEU A 76 6.01 -0.53 -8.52
C LEU A 76 7.51 -0.54 -8.19
N LYS A 77 8.22 -1.63 -8.48
CA LYS A 77 9.63 -1.79 -8.13
C LYS A 77 10.56 -0.64 -8.58
N PRO A 78 10.44 -0.09 -9.80
CA PRO A 78 11.25 1.06 -10.21
C PRO A 78 10.98 2.33 -9.40
N VAL A 79 9.76 2.49 -8.88
CA VAL A 79 9.41 3.62 -8.01
C VAL A 79 10.02 3.44 -6.63
N VAL A 80 9.93 2.24 -6.07
CA VAL A 80 10.59 1.87 -4.79
C VAL A 80 12.09 2.11 -4.88
N ASN A 81 12.73 1.60 -5.93
CA ASN A 81 14.17 1.79 -6.15
C ASN A 81 14.55 3.28 -6.22
N TYR A 82 13.71 4.10 -6.88
CA TYR A 82 13.94 5.55 -6.94
C TYR A 82 13.88 6.20 -5.56
N ILE A 83 12.87 5.86 -4.75
CA ILE A 83 12.73 6.35 -3.38
C ILE A 83 13.95 5.94 -2.53
N HIS A 84 14.41 4.70 -2.66
CA HIS A 84 15.60 4.20 -1.98
C HIS A 84 16.89 4.91 -2.42
N LEU A 85 17.05 5.24 -3.71
CA LEU A 85 18.20 6.03 -4.21
C LEU A 85 18.28 7.41 -3.56
N LEU A 86 17.16 8.02 -3.21
CA LEU A 86 17.10 9.27 -2.45
C LEU A 86 17.41 9.07 -0.95
N GLY A 87 17.67 7.83 -0.51
CA GLY A 87 17.88 7.47 0.89
C GLY A 87 16.63 7.60 1.75
N MET A 88 15.45 7.47 1.15
CA MET A 88 14.15 7.44 1.80
C MET A 88 13.59 6.02 1.85
N LYS A 89 12.53 5.81 2.60
CA LYS A 89 11.80 4.54 2.71
C LYS A 89 10.50 4.59 1.92
N ALA A 90 10.16 3.47 1.29
CA ALA A 90 8.95 3.33 0.50
C ALA A 90 7.85 2.60 1.27
N GLY A 91 6.67 3.19 1.34
CA GLY A 91 5.47 2.58 1.87
C GLY A 91 4.44 2.30 0.80
N ILE A 92 3.58 1.32 1.06
CA ILE A 92 2.46 0.92 0.21
C ILE A 92 1.16 0.90 1.03
N TYR A 93 0.04 1.00 0.37
CA TYR A 93 -1.30 0.85 0.93
C TYR A 93 -1.92 -0.48 0.54
N SER A 94 -2.75 -1.06 1.39
CA SER A 94 -3.74 -2.07 1.04
C SER A 94 -4.92 -2.03 2.01
N ASP A 95 -5.90 -2.91 1.82
CA ASP A 95 -7.05 -3.08 2.69
C ASP A 95 -7.08 -4.49 3.26
N ALA A 96 -7.46 -4.65 4.51
CA ALA A 96 -7.55 -5.96 5.16
C ALA A 96 -8.76 -6.79 4.70
N GLY A 97 -9.70 -6.16 4.00
CA GLY A 97 -10.88 -6.82 3.45
C GLY A 97 -10.74 -7.14 1.97
N HIS A 98 -11.88 -7.18 1.27
CA HIS A 98 -11.97 -7.57 -0.13
C HIS A 98 -11.71 -6.38 -1.08
N ASN A 99 -12.28 -5.19 -0.78
CA ASN A 99 -12.19 -3.98 -1.60
C ASN A 99 -11.40 -2.90 -0.88
N THR A 100 -10.88 -1.94 -1.64
CA THR A 100 -10.17 -0.79 -1.07
C THR A 100 -11.10 0.37 -0.69
N CYS A 101 -10.59 1.32 0.11
CA CYS A 101 -11.31 2.54 0.43
C CYS A 101 -11.56 3.40 -0.83
N GLY A 102 -10.66 3.40 -1.81
CA GLY A 102 -10.83 4.09 -3.08
C GLY A 102 -11.97 3.53 -3.92
N ASN A 103 -12.23 2.23 -3.87
CA ASN A 103 -13.42 1.63 -4.46
C ASN A 103 -14.68 2.18 -3.82
N TYR A 104 -14.75 2.16 -2.49
CA TYR A 104 -15.92 2.58 -1.73
C TYR A 104 -16.17 4.10 -1.77
N HIS A 105 -15.15 4.89 -1.43
CA HIS A 105 -15.28 6.36 -1.32
C HIS A 105 -15.11 7.08 -2.66
N GLY A 106 -14.27 6.57 -3.55
CA GLY A 106 -13.89 7.23 -4.79
C GLY A 106 -14.51 6.64 -6.05
N GLY A 107 -15.14 5.47 -5.95
CA GLY A 107 -15.70 4.76 -7.10
C GLY A 107 -14.62 4.21 -8.05
N ASP A 108 -13.41 3.98 -7.57
CA ASP A 108 -12.37 3.31 -8.35
C ASP A 108 -12.72 1.82 -8.52
N LYS A 109 -13.17 1.48 -9.73
CA LYS A 109 -13.58 0.10 -10.04
C LYS A 109 -12.43 -0.90 -9.96
N LEU A 110 -11.19 -0.44 -10.12
CA LEU A 110 -10.00 -1.29 -10.01
C LEU A 110 -9.59 -1.58 -8.57
N GLY A 111 -10.23 -0.93 -7.60
CA GLY A 111 -10.11 -1.20 -6.17
C GLY A 111 -11.03 -2.33 -5.66
N GLU A 112 -11.85 -2.92 -6.54
CA GLU A 112 -12.71 -4.06 -6.21
C GLU A 112 -11.89 -5.37 -6.27
N GLY A 113 -12.00 -6.20 -5.22
CA GLY A 113 -11.35 -7.51 -5.16
C GLY A 113 -9.83 -7.49 -5.02
N VAL A 114 -9.22 -6.34 -4.70
CA VAL A 114 -7.76 -6.20 -4.63
C VAL A 114 -7.20 -6.06 -3.21
N GLY A 115 -8.07 -6.11 -2.19
CA GLY A 115 -7.63 -6.16 -0.80
C GLY A 115 -6.94 -7.48 -0.45
N LEU A 116 -6.34 -7.52 0.72
CA LEU A 116 -5.51 -8.66 1.18
C LEU A 116 -6.31 -9.92 1.54
N TYR A 117 -7.64 -9.80 1.72
CA TYR A 117 -8.46 -10.94 2.11
C TYR A 117 -8.34 -12.10 1.11
N GLU A 118 -8.00 -13.29 1.62
CA GLU A 118 -7.68 -14.52 0.86
C GLU A 118 -6.37 -14.49 0.06
N HIS A 119 -5.60 -13.35 0.07
CA HIS A 119 -4.35 -13.18 -0.66
C HIS A 119 -3.20 -12.67 0.22
N ASP A 120 -3.33 -12.77 1.55
CA ASP A 120 -2.39 -12.14 2.50
C ASP A 120 -0.93 -12.45 2.21
N GLN A 121 -0.59 -13.72 2.00
CA GLN A 121 0.81 -14.13 1.85
C GLN A 121 1.37 -13.74 0.49
N GLU A 122 0.63 -13.99 -0.58
CA GLU A 122 1.05 -13.69 -1.95
C GLU A 122 1.29 -12.20 -2.14
N ASP A 123 0.36 -11.36 -1.67
CA ASP A 123 0.47 -9.92 -1.80
C ASP A 123 1.58 -9.35 -0.91
N CYS A 124 1.75 -9.87 0.32
CA CYS A 124 2.87 -9.48 1.18
C CYS A 124 4.22 -9.88 0.55
N ASP A 125 4.33 -11.05 -0.03
CA ASP A 125 5.55 -11.48 -0.74
C ASP A 125 5.83 -10.57 -1.95
N PHE A 126 4.82 -10.22 -2.73
CA PHE A 126 4.94 -9.27 -3.82
C PHE A 126 5.41 -7.88 -3.34
N PHE A 127 4.77 -7.31 -2.31
CA PHE A 127 5.15 -6.00 -1.82
C PHE A 127 6.54 -5.98 -1.18
N PHE A 128 6.84 -6.91 -0.30
CA PHE A 128 8.05 -6.85 0.51
C PHE A 128 9.26 -7.55 -0.12
N LYS A 129 9.08 -8.73 -0.73
CA LYS A 129 10.21 -9.48 -1.34
C LYS A 129 10.49 -9.01 -2.76
N GLU A 130 9.44 -8.85 -3.58
CA GLU A 130 9.64 -8.54 -5.00
C GLU A 130 9.82 -7.04 -5.24
N CYS A 131 8.92 -6.19 -4.72
CA CYS A 131 8.99 -4.75 -4.88
C CYS A 131 9.98 -4.09 -3.93
N GLY A 132 10.13 -4.60 -2.69
CA GLY A 132 11.08 -4.11 -1.71
C GLY A 132 10.56 -2.97 -0.84
N PHE A 133 9.25 -2.87 -0.63
CA PHE A 133 8.67 -1.89 0.29
C PHE A 133 9.14 -2.10 1.74
N ASP A 134 9.19 -1.01 2.50
CA ASP A 134 9.63 -0.97 3.91
C ASP A 134 8.45 -0.88 4.89
N PHE A 135 7.26 -0.52 4.42
CA PHE A 135 6.09 -0.25 5.23
C PHE A 135 4.80 -0.53 4.45
N ILE A 136 3.75 -0.95 5.14
CA ILE A 136 2.40 -1.04 4.60
C ILE A 136 1.40 -0.34 5.52
N LYS A 137 0.55 0.52 4.95
CA LYS A 137 -0.69 1.00 5.57
C LYS A 137 -1.81 0.05 5.20
N VAL A 138 -2.57 -0.42 6.17
CA VAL A 138 -3.69 -1.34 5.94
C VAL A 138 -4.95 -0.74 6.55
N ASP A 139 -5.93 -0.43 5.71
CA ASP A 139 -7.28 -0.01 6.10
C ASP A 139 -8.22 -1.22 6.23
N PHE A 140 -9.47 -1.00 6.59
CA PHE A 140 -10.48 -2.05 6.79
C PHE A 140 -11.80 -1.74 6.07
N CYS A 141 -11.77 -0.94 5.01
CA CYS A 141 -12.97 -0.55 4.26
C CYS A 141 -13.69 -1.76 3.67
N GLY A 142 -12.95 -2.67 3.05
CA GLY A 142 -13.49 -3.87 2.42
C GLY A 142 -13.82 -5.01 3.38
N GLY A 143 -13.57 -4.84 4.68
CA GLY A 143 -13.86 -5.84 5.71
C GLY A 143 -15.30 -5.80 6.23
N VAL A 144 -16.08 -4.77 5.90
CA VAL A 144 -17.44 -4.57 6.39
C VAL A 144 -18.49 -4.81 5.29
N ASP A 145 -19.63 -5.39 5.66
CA ASP A 145 -20.64 -5.92 4.74
C ASP A 145 -21.29 -4.90 3.79
N TYR A 146 -21.36 -3.65 4.18
CA TYR A 146 -21.94 -2.59 3.34
C TYR A 146 -20.93 -1.97 2.36
N HIS A 147 -19.65 -2.36 2.43
CA HIS A 147 -18.59 -1.88 1.55
C HIS A 147 -18.14 -2.92 0.51
N ASN A 148 -18.74 -4.09 0.48
CA ASN A 148 -18.44 -5.12 -0.50
C ASN A 148 -19.69 -5.83 -1.01
N SER A 149 -19.67 -6.26 -2.27
CA SER A 149 -20.81 -6.92 -2.94
C SER A 149 -21.15 -8.28 -2.33
N GLU A 150 -20.16 -8.96 -1.75
CA GLU A 150 -20.30 -10.30 -1.17
C GLU A 150 -20.88 -10.28 0.24
N LYS A 151 -21.09 -9.08 0.82
CA LYS A 151 -21.62 -8.92 2.17
C LYS A 151 -20.74 -9.58 3.24
N LEU A 152 -19.44 -9.63 3.00
CA LEU A 152 -18.47 -10.11 3.97
C LEU A 152 -18.44 -9.17 5.19
N ASN A 153 -18.55 -9.75 6.35
CA ASN A 153 -18.39 -9.03 7.63
C ASN A 153 -17.26 -9.72 8.40
N LEU A 154 -16.06 -9.23 8.21
CA LEU A 154 -14.83 -9.86 8.69
C LEU A 154 -14.52 -9.45 10.12
N ASP A 155 -13.86 -10.34 10.84
CA ASP A 155 -13.33 -10.07 12.18
C ASP A 155 -12.02 -9.28 12.05
N GLU A 156 -12.05 -8.02 12.44
CA GLU A 156 -10.93 -7.08 12.28
C GLU A 156 -9.65 -7.59 12.99
N GLU A 157 -9.76 -8.08 14.23
CA GLU A 157 -8.60 -8.59 14.98
C GLU A 157 -7.96 -9.78 14.27
N LYS A 158 -8.78 -10.73 13.80
CA LYS A 158 -8.27 -11.90 13.07
C LYS A 158 -7.61 -11.49 11.77
N ARG A 159 -8.17 -10.51 11.04
CA ARG A 159 -7.59 -10.02 9.80
C ARG A 159 -6.21 -9.40 10.01
N TYR A 160 -6.10 -8.46 10.96
CA TYR A 160 -4.80 -7.84 11.23
C TYR A 160 -3.76 -8.82 11.77
N ARG A 161 -4.17 -9.84 12.54
CA ARG A 161 -3.26 -10.92 12.97
C ARG A 161 -2.77 -11.76 11.79
N ALA A 162 -3.65 -12.09 10.84
CA ALA A 162 -3.28 -12.85 9.64
C ALA A 162 -2.29 -12.07 8.78
N ILE A 163 -2.55 -10.79 8.55
CA ILE A 163 -1.70 -9.90 7.78
C ILE A 163 -0.33 -9.73 8.46
N ALA A 164 -0.30 -9.48 9.77
CA ALA A 164 0.94 -9.39 10.52
C ALA A 164 1.79 -10.68 10.37
N LYS A 165 1.12 -11.84 10.41
CA LYS A 165 1.79 -13.12 10.20
C LYS A 165 2.34 -13.28 8.79
N ALA A 166 1.59 -12.86 7.77
CA ALA A 166 2.04 -12.87 6.39
C ALA A 166 3.28 -11.97 6.20
N ILE A 167 3.28 -10.77 6.80
CA ILE A 167 4.44 -9.87 6.78
C ILE A 167 5.65 -10.51 7.47
N GLU A 168 5.49 -11.08 8.68
CA GLU A 168 6.58 -11.81 9.36
C GLU A 168 7.19 -12.91 8.49
N ASN A 169 6.36 -13.66 7.77
CA ASN A 169 6.81 -14.74 6.89
C ASN A 169 7.63 -14.23 5.68
N THR A 170 7.53 -12.93 5.34
CA THR A 170 8.39 -12.36 4.29
C THR A 170 9.86 -12.28 4.72
N GLY A 171 10.14 -12.27 6.03
CA GLY A 171 11.49 -12.11 6.57
C GLY A 171 12.02 -10.68 6.53
N ARG A 172 11.13 -9.70 6.32
CA ARG A 172 11.44 -8.26 6.23
C ARG A 172 11.01 -7.52 7.50
#